data_15f9396ae70f2243d692f0a101cfb59d
#
_entry.id   15f9396ae70f2243d692f0a101cfb59d
#
_cell.length_a   1.000
_cell.length_b   1.000
_cell.length_c   1.000
_cell.angle_alpha   90.00
_cell.angle_beta   90.00
_cell.angle_gamma   90.00
#
_symmetry.space_group_name_H-M   'P 1'
#
loop_
_entity.id
_entity.type
_entity.pdbx_description
1 polymer ?
#
loop_
_entity_poly.entity_id
_entity_poly.type
_entity_poly.pdbx_seq_one_letter_code
_entity_poly.pdbx_strand_id
1 'polypeptide(L)'
;MVQSRQLRSNHIDNHYASALFRYLKELAITFKDDSWLVFMDDKHRCKIGEPGYPVAAVERGKQVIVSCNKSFVVSDHDFTKCGIIPSVIMFCDIPVSIEDSFYQGKVYVGLKDPIFQPSNPIRHNSELYNLLVNNEQQNPFLLIYTDGGPDHRVNYLRVQLSLIALFVTLDLDLLVAVRTPPGNSWKNPVERIMSILNLGLQCIGLMRAEMNEECEEIMKYCNSMEDI
;
A
#
# COMPACT_ATOMS: atom_id res chain seq x y z
N MET A 1 -5.11 -25.35 13.76
CA MET A 1 -3.63 -25.33 13.63
C MET A 1 -3.17 -23.92 13.99
N VAL A 2 -2.44 -23.75 15.07
CA VAL A 2 -1.89 -22.43 15.44
C VAL A 2 -0.70 -22.20 14.52
N GLN A 3 -0.78 -21.17 13.67
CA GLN A 3 0.36 -20.75 12.87
C GLN A 3 1.47 -20.31 13.84
N SER A 4 2.59 -21.03 13.83
CA SER A 4 3.76 -20.61 14.57
C SER A 4 4.19 -19.23 14.06
N ARG A 5 4.28 -18.26 14.95
CA ARG A 5 4.89 -16.97 14.62
C ARG A 5 6.32 -17.26 14.20
N GLN A 6 6.69 -16.88 12.98
CA GLN A 6 8.08 -16.95 12.56
C GLN A 6 8.90 -16.07 13.50
N LEU A 7 9.91 -16.66 14.13
CA LEU A 7 10.93 -15.92 14.88
C LEU A 7 11.64 -15.00 13.87
N ARG A 8 11.34 -13.70 13.95
CA ARG A 8 12.03 -12.69 13.14
C ARG A 8 13.38 -12.45 13.77
N SER A 9 14.45 -12.82 13.10
CA SER A 9 15.80 -12.43 13.50
C SER A 9 15.94 -10.91 13.41
N ASN A 10 16.56 -10.29 14.41
CA ASN A 10 16.87 -8.87 14.34
C ASN A 10 17.88 -8.64 13.21
N HIS A 11 17.49 -7.79 12.25
CA HIS A 11 18.43 -7.35 11.21
C HIS A 11 19.54 -6.52 11.84
N ILE A 12 20.76 -6.64 11.33
CA ILE A 12 21.94 -5.92 11.87
C ILE A 12 21.71 -4.40 11.90
N ASP A 13 20.97 -3.86 10.92
CA ASP A 13 20.66 -2.43 10.83
C ASP A 13 19.41 -2.01 11.61
N ASN A 14 18.80 -2.92 12.40
CA ASN A 14 17.55 -2.61 13.08
C ASN A 14 17.68 -1.44 14.07
N HIS A 15 18.84 -1.31 14.72
CA HIS A 15 19.12 -0.20 15.63
C HIS A 15 19.13 1.13 14.88
N TYR A 16 19.88 1.21 13.78
CA TYR A 16 20.00 2.43 12.96
C TYR A 16 18.68 2.84 12.32
N ALA A 17 17.96 1.90 11.76
CA ALA A 17 16.66 2.19 11.15
C ALA A 17 15.62 2.64 12.18
N SER A 18 15.66 2.10 13.40
CA SER A 18 14.79 2.53 14.50
C SER A 18 15.17 3.94 14.98
N ALA A 19 16.47 4.25 15.05
CA ALA A 19 16.95 5.59 15.37
C ALA A 19 16.56 6.61 14.30
N LEU A 20 16.70 6.26 13.01
CA LEU A 20 16.27 7.12 11.89
C LEU A 20 14.77 7.43 11.95
N PHE A 21 13.94 6.44 12.25
CA PHE A 21 12.50 6.67 12.40
C PHE A 21 12.19 7.59 13.59
N ARG A 22 12.92 7.43 14.69
CA ARG A 22 12.78 8.34 15.84
C ARG A 22 13.17 9.76 15.46
N TYR A 23 14.31 9.96 14.79
CA TYR A 23 14.75 11.28 14.35
C TYR A 23 13.78 11.90 13.34
N LEU A 24 13.19 11.10 12.43
CA LEU A 24 12.15 11.57 11.52
C LEU A 24 10.93 12.12 12.29
N LYS A 25 10.51 11.42 13.35
CA LYS A 25 9.41 11.88 14.20
C LYS A 25 9.76 13.13 15.00
N GLU A 26 10.99 13.19 15.55
CA GLU A 26 11.48 14.38 16.26
C GLU A 26 11.55 15.60 15.32
N LEU A 27 12.00 15.39 14.08
CA LEU A 27 12.01 16.42 13.05
C LEU A 27 10.59 16.90 12.72
N ALA A 28 9.65 15.96 12.54
CA ALA A 28 8.24 16.27 12.29
C ALA A 28 7.63 17.09 13.43
N ILE A 29 7.91 16.76 14.69
CA ILE A 29 7.44 17.54 15.84
C ILE A 29 8.04 18.95 15.85
N THR A 30 9.35 19.05 15.58
CA THR A 30 10.07 20.34 15.60
C THR A 30 9.52 21.31 14.56
N PHE A 31 9.13 20.82 13.39
CA PHE A 31 8.59 21.60 12.28
C PHE A 31 7.13 21.24 11.99
N LYS A 32 6.34 21.05 13.04
CA LYS A 32 4.98 20.52 12.94
C LYS A 32 4.09 21.31 11.99
N ASP A 33 4.17 22.62 12.02
CA ASP A 33 3.31 23.51 11.24
C ASP A 33 3.76 23.65 9.77
N ASP A 34 5.01 23.28 9.47
CA ASP A 34 5.62 23.37 8.15
C ASP A 34 5.87 22.01 7.50
N SER A 35 5.45 20.91 8.14
CA SER A 35 5.79 19.57 7.71
C SER A 35 4.59 18.73 7.34
N TRP A 36 4.74 17.93 6.28
CA TRP A 36 3.97 16.72 6.05
C TRP A 36 4.73 15.51 6.57
N LEU A 37 4.11 14.69 7.41
CA LEU A 37 4.61 13.36 7.76
C LEU A 37 3.71 12.32 7.11
N VAL A 38 4.26 11.56 6.17
CA VAL A 38 3.51 10.63 5.32
C VAL A 38 4.04 9.22 5.49
N PHE A 39 3.12 8.28 5.70
CA PHE A 39 3.38 6.85 5.71
C PHE A 39 2.74 6.22 4.47
N MET A 40 3.48 5.37 3.75
CA MET A 40 3.02 4.78 2.49
C MET A 40 3.37 3.30 2.42
N ASP A 41 2.48 2.52 1.81
CA ASP A 41 2.72 1.12 1.45
C ASP A 41 1.62 0.60 0.52
N ASP A 42 1.93 -0.45 -0.26
CA ASP A 42 0.97 -1.19 -1.05
C ASP A 42 0.56 -2.48 -0.35
N LYS A 43 -0.73 -2.75 -0.35
CA LYS A 43 -1.25 -4.03 0.10
C LYS A 43 -0.92 -5.12 -0.92
N HIS A 44 -0.77 -6.34 -0.43
CA HIS A 44 -0.69 -7.52 -1.28
C HIS A 44 -1.89 -7.59 -2.23
N ARG A 45 -1.66 -8.05 -3.47
CA ARG A 45 -2.69 -8.20 -4.51
C ARG A 45 -3.88 -8.99 -3.95
N CYS A 46 -5.07 -8.39 -4.04
CA CYS A 46 -6.34 -9.05 -3.80
C CYS A 46 -6.82 -9.68 -5.11
N LYS A 47 -7.12 -10.96 -5.08
CA LYS A 47 -7.60 -11.69 -6.25
C LYS A 47 -9.05 -11.33 -6.56
N ILE A 48 -9.38 -11.25 -7.85
CA ILE A 48 -10.74 -11.05 -8.34
C ILE A 48 -11.08 -12.23 -9.26
N GLY A 49 -12.14 -12.96 -8.94
CA GLY A 49 -12.62 -14.08 -9.74
C GLY A 49 -13.35 -13.66 -11.01
N GLU A 50 -13.67 -14.64 -11.84
CA GLU A 50 -14.43 -14.49 -13.07
C GLU A 50 -15.94 -14.40 -12.78
N PRO A 51 -16.76 -13.91 -13.73
CA PRO A 51 -18.21 -13.85 -13.58
C PRO A 51 -18.79 -15.21 -13.20
N GLY A 52 -19.55 -15.26 -12.10
CA GLY A 52 -20.11 -16.48 -11.54
C GLY A 52 -19.16 -17.30 -10.66
N TYR A 53 -17.85 -16.97 -10.62
CA TYR A 53 -16.81 -17.68 -9.85
C TYR A 53 -16.07 -16.72 -8.92
N PRO A 54 -16.68 -16.27 -7.82
CA PRO A 54 -16.02 -15.36 -6.88
C PRO A 54 -14.85 -16.06 -6.19
N VAL A 55 -13.78 -15.32 -5.95
CA VAL A 55 -12.58 -15.79 -5.26
C VAL A 55 -12.42 -15.05 -3.95
N ALA A 56 -11.95 -15.73 -2.90
CA ALA A 56 -11.69 -15.08 -1.62
C ALA A 56 -10.68 -13.94 -1.79
N ALA A 57 -11.08 -12.72 -1.42
CA ALA A 57 -10.28 -11.50 -1.55
C ALA A 57 -8.96 -11.59 -0.77
N VAL A 58 -8.98 -12.28 0.37
CA VAL A 58 -7.80 -12.58 1.19
C VAL A 58 -7.85 -14.04 1.64
N GLU A 59 -6.70 -14.70 1.69
CA GLU A 59 -6.56 -16.12 2.04
C GLU A 59 -6.81 -16.42 3.54
N ARG A 60 -7.33 -15.46 4.28
CA ARG A 60 -7.61 -15.59 5.71
C ARG A 60 -9.11 -15.74 5.95
N GLY A 61 -9.48 -16.91 6.44
CA GLY A 61 -10.87 -17.24 6.82
C GLY A 61 -11.29 -18.59 6.22
N LYS A 62 -12.14 -19.31 6.95
CA LYS A 62 -12.65 -20.61 6.51
C LYS A 62 -14.01 -20.52 5.80
N GLN A 63 -14.61 -19.32 5.78
CA GLN A 63 -15.92 -19.08 5.21
C GLN A 63 -15.89 -17.81 4.37
N VAL A 64 -16.63 -17.83 3.27
CA VAL A 64 -16.81 -16.68 2.37
C VAL A 64 -18.30 -16.40 2.29
N ILE A 65 -18.66 -15.12 2.49
CA ILE A 65 -20.03 -14.65 2.35
C ILE A 65 -20.32 -14.45 0.87
N VAL A 66 -21.34 -15.13 0.35
CA VAL A 66 -21.83 -14.98 -1.03
C VAL A 66 -23.26 -14.48 -1.02
N SER A 67 -23.70 -13.86 -2.13
CA SER A 67 -25.09 -13.41 -2.27
C SER A 67 -26.08 -14.57 -2.16
N CYS A 68 -27.28 -14.31 -1.62
CA CYS A 68 -28.37 -15.28 -1.61
C CYS A 68 -28.59 -15.84 -3.01
N ASN A 69 -28.77 -17.14 -3.11
CA ASN A 69 -28.99 -17.91 -4.34
C ASN A 69 -27.76 -18.04 -5.27
N LYS A 70 -26.55 -17.74 -4.79
CA LYS A 70 -25.30 -18.07 -5.49
C LYS A 70 -24.49 -19.05 -4.67
N SER A 71 -23.91 -20.04 -5.33
CA SER A 71 -22.96 -20.96 -4.71
C SER A 71 -21.54 -20.43 -4.93
N PHE A 72 -20.68 -20.60 -3.93
CA PHE A 72 -19.24 -20.37 -4.08
C PHE A 72 -18.63 -21.67 -4.64
N VAL A 73 -18.15 -21.59 -5.88
CA VAL A 73 -17.45 -22.73 -6.49
C VAL A 73 -15.96 -22.56 -6.20
N VAL A 74 -15.39 -23.47 -5.43
CA VAL A 74 -13.95 -23.53 -5.21
C VAL A 74 -13.33 -24.24 -6.40
N SER A 75 -12.45 -23.57 -7.09
CA SER A 75 -11.61 -24.15 -8.16
C SER A 75 -10.35 -24.76 -7.54
N ASP A 76 -9.96 -25.96 -7.99
CA ASP A 76 -8.72 -26.61 -7.57
C ASP A 76 -7.46 -25.89 -8.08
N HIS A 77 -7.63 -24.95 -9.03
CA HIS A 77 -6.56 -24.18 -9.63
C HIS A 77 -6.83 -22.67 -9.52
N ASP A 78 -5.78 -21.91 -9.36
CA ASP A 78 -5.84 -20.45 -9.27
C ASP A 78 -5.89 -19.83 -10.68
N PHE A 79 -7.08 -19.69 -11.23
CA PHE A 79 -7.32 -19.10 -12.54
C PHE A 79 -7.62 -17.60 -12.51
N THR A 80 -7.21 -16.90 -11.46
CA THR A 80 -7.48 -15.47 -11.35
C THR A 80 -6.63 -14.66 -12.32
N LYS A 81 -7.26 -14.13 -13.37
CA LYS A 81 -6.65 -13.22 -14.33
C LYS A 81 -6.57 -11.81 -13.77
N CYS A 82 -7.58 -11.39 -13.04
CA CYS A 82 -7.74 -10.04 -12.51
C CYS A 82 -7.32 -9.94 -11.04
N GLY A 83 -6.98 -8.74 -10.63
CA GLY A 83 -6.70 -8.43 -9.23
C GLY A 83 -6.64 -6.94 -9.00
N ILE A 84 -6.63 -6.53 -7.75
CA ILE A 84 -6.43 -5.14 -7.32
C ILE A 84 -5.35 -5.06 -6.26
N ILE A 85 -4.63 -3.96 -6.26
CA ILE A 85 -3.66 -3.61 -5.22
C ILE A 85 -4.18 -2.37 -4.50
N PRO A 86 -4.60 -2.47 -3.24
CA PRO A 86 -4.86 -1.30 -2.42
C PRO A 86 -3.55 -0.59 -2.08
N SER A 87 -3.39 0.64 -2.56
CA SER A 87 -2.29 1.54 -2.22
C SER A 87 -2.73 2.44 -1.09
N VAL A 88 -1.98 2.48 0.00
CA VAL A 88 -2.35 3.22 1.21
C VAL A 88 -1.35 4.34 1.46
N ILE A 89 -1.88 5.55 1.57
CA ILE A 89 -1.13 6.76 1.93
C ILE A 89 -1.80 7.37 3.15
N MET A 90 -1.06 7.53 4.24
CA MET A 90 -1.53 8.13 5.47
C MET A 90 -0.76 9.42 5.75
N PHE A 91 -1.48 10.53 5.84
CA PHE A 91 -0.97 11.82 6.34
C PHE A 91 -1.17 11.83 7.85
N CYS A 92 -0.06 11.82 8.57
CA CYS A 92 -0.07 11.78 10.03
C CYS A 92 -0.45 13.15 10.62
N ASP A 93 -1.37 13.15 11.56
CA ASP A 93 -1.59 14.29 12.46
C ASP A 93 -0.41 14.34 13.43
N ILE A 94 0.59 15.19 13.14
CA ILE A 94 1.82 15.25 13.90
C ILE A 94 1.51 15.64 15.35
N PRO A 95 1.86 14.78 16.34
CA PRO A 95 1.60 15.08 17.74
C PRO A 95 2.52 16.17 18.28
N VAL A 96 2.32 16.58 19.52
CA VAL A 96 3.20 17.56 20.20
C VAL A 96 4.36 16.89 20.95
N SER A 97 4.26 15.61 21.25
CA SER A 97 5.29 14.85 21.95
C SER A 97 5.65 13.56 21.23
N ILE A 98 6.90 13.14 21.35
CA ILE A 98 7.40 11.87 20.80
C ILE A 98 6.74 10.65 21.45
N GLU A 99 6.22 10.80 22.65
CA GLU A 99 5.52 9.74 23.39
C GLU A 99 4.06 9.58 22.95
N ASP A 100 3.54 10.54 22.21
CA ASP A 100 2.17 10.51 21.69
C ASP A 100 2.05 9.59 20.48
N SER A 101 0.80 9.34 20.09
CA SER A 101 0.49 8.42 18.99
C SER A 101 0.71 9.05 17.61
N PHE A 102 1.49 8.40 16.75
CA PHE A 102 1.66 8.72 15.33
C PHE A 102 0.75 7.88 14.41
N TYR A 103 -0.35 7.36 14.95
CA TYR A 103 -1.30 6.51 14.21
C TYR A 103 -2.64 7.22 13.95
N GLN A 104 -2.66 8.53 14.06
CA GLN A 104 -3.81 9.39 13.76
C GLN A 104 -3.53 10.18 12.49
N GLY A 105 -4.58 10.45 11.71
CA GLY A 105 -4.47 11.26 10.52
C GLY A 105 -5.42 10.84 9.40
N LYS A 106 -5.26 11.49 8.25
CA LYS A 106 -6.06 11.21 7.04
C LYS A 106 -5.47 10.02 6.30
N VAL A 107 -6.33 9.07 5.93
CA VAL A 107 -5.93 7.87 5.19
C VAL A 107 -6.58 7.88 3.82
N TYR A 108 -5.78 7.70 2.79
CA TYR A 108 -6.21 7.52 1.41
C TYR A 108 -5.91 6.10 0.96
N VAL A 109 -6.90 5.44 0.38
CA VAL A 109 -6.76 4.09 -0.17
C VAL A 109 -7.10 4.16 -1.65
N GLY A 110 -6.08 4.04 -2.49
CA GLY A 110 -6.23 3.93 -3.94
C GLY A 110 -6.35 2.46 -4.34
N LEU A 111 -7.24 2.14 -5.26
CA LEU A 111 -7.32 0.81 -5.86
C LEU A 111 -6.59 0.83 -7.18
N LYS A 112 -5.59 -0.03 -7.34
CA LYS A 112 -4.72 -0.10 -8.51
C LYS A 112 -4.87 -1.42 -9.23
N ASP A 113 -4.83 -1.33 -10.54
CA ASP A 113 -4.65 -2.51 -11.38
C ASP A 113 -3.17 -2.95 -11.32
N PRO A 114 -2.88 -4.24 -11.04
CA PRO A 114 -1.51 -4.72 -10.89
C PRO A 114 -0.71 -4.73 -12.20
N ILE A 115 -1.37 -4.65 -13.35
CA ILE A 115 -0.76 -4.70 -14.69
C ILE A 115 -0.58 -3.29 -15.23
N PHE A 116 -1.66 -2.51 -15.32
CA PHE A 116 -1.61 -1.16 -15.88
C PHE A 116 -1.06 -0.13 -14.88
N GLN A 117 -1.14 -0.40 -13.58
CA GLN A 117 -0.66 0.46 -12.50
C GLN A 117 0.21 -0.32 -11.50
N PRO A 118 1.26 -1.03 -11.96
CA PRO A 118 2.09 -1.84 -11.10
C PRO A 118 2.80 -0.99 -10.04
N SER A 119 3.15 -1.59 -8.92
CA SER A 119 3.95 -0.92 -7.89
C SER A 119 5.29 -0.49 -8.46
N ASN A 120 5.52 0.81 -8.48
CA ASN A 120 6.80 1.42 -8.84
C ASN A 120 6.95 2.82 -8.23
N PRO A 121 8.19 3.36 -8.11
CA PRO A 121 8.45 4.63 -7.45
C PRO A 121 7.71 5.82 -8.07
N ILE A 122 7.58 5.85 -9.40
CA ILE A 122 6.92 6.96 -10.12
C ILE A 122 5.42 6.96 -9.81
N ARG A 123 4.79 5.79 -9.84
CA ARG A 123 3.36 5.67 -9.49
C ARG A 123 3.09 6.17 -8.07
N HIS A 124 3.86 5.68 -7.08
CA HIS A 124 3.70 6.10 -5.68
C HIS A 124 3.87 7.60 -5.50
N ASN A 125 4.90 8.17 -6.10
CA ASN A 125 5.15 9.61 -6.00
C ASN A 125 4.13 10.45 -6.77
N SER A 126 3.58 9.94 -7.88
CA SER A 126 2.48 10.62 -8.60
C SER A 126 1.18 10.63 -7.79
N GLU A 127 0.89 9.54 -7.08
CA GLU A 127 -0.26 9.49 -6.17
C GLU A 127 -0.09 10.48 -5.01
N LEU A 128 1.08 10.48 -4.40
CA LEU A 128 1.40 11.40 -3.32
C LEU A 128 1.34 12.85 -3.80
N TYR A 129 1.92 13.15 -4.97
CA TYR A 129 1.87 14.46 -5.60
C TYR A 129 0.42 14.95 -5.76
N ASN A 130 -0.46 14.11 -6.33
CA ASN A 130 -1.86 14.47 -6.53
C ASN A 130 -2.58 14.77 -5.21
N LEU A 131 -2.27 14.04 -4.14
CA LEU A 131 -2.86 14.30 -2.83
C LEU A 131 -2.33 15.59 -2.20
N LEU A 132 -1.03 15.89 -2.36
CA LEU A 132 -0.41 17.10 -1.81
C LEU A 132 -0.90 18.36 -2.52
N VAL A 133 -0.97 18.35 -3.87
CA VAL A 133 -1.44 19.50 -4.66
C VAL A 133 -2.91 19.81 -4.40
N ASN A 134 -3.74 18.79 -4.15
CA ASN A 134 -5.15 18.96 -3.84
C ASN A 134 -5.41 19.29 -2.36
N ASN A 135 -4.36 19.41 -1.54
CA ASN A 135 -4.51 19.80 -0.16
C ASN A 135 -4.51 21.33 -0.04
N GLU A 136 -5.36 21.89 0.82
CA GLU A 136 -5.46 23.33 1.04
C GLU A 136 -4.20 23.92 1.68
N GLN A 137 -3.50 23.13 2.47
CA GLN A 137 -2.26 23.50 3.15
C GLN A 137 -1.07 23.10 2.26
N GLN A 138 -0.12 24.02 2.09
CA GLN A 138 1.15 23.73 1.41
C GLN A 138 2.28 23.86 2.44
N ASN A 139 2.86 22.71 2.80
CA ASN A 139 3.98 22.67 3.73
C ASN A 139 5.28 22.50 2.94
N PRO A 140 6.34 23.25 3.24
CA PRO A 140 7.61 23.20 2.53
C PRO A 140 8.42 21.93 2.84
N PHE A 141 8.09 21.20 3.91
CA PHE A 141 8.82 20.00 4.33
C PHE A 141 7.99 18.73 4.13
N LEU A 142 8.56 17.76 3.44
CA LEU A 142 7.96 16.45 3.21
C LEU A 142 8.80 15.35 3.83
N LEU A 143 8.23 14.67 4.82
CA LEU A 143 8.85 13.58 5.56
C LEU A 143 8.12 12.28 5.20
N ILE A 144 8.81 11.34 4.56
CA ILE A 144 8.23 10.10 4.06
C ILE A 144 8.83 8.91 4.81
N TYR A 145 7.98 7.99 5.25
CA TYR A 145 8.37 6.72 5.84
C TYR A 145 7.66 5.56 5.14
N THR A 146 8.44 4.60 4.65
CA THR A 146 7.96 3.46 3.86
C THR A 146 8.50 2.13 4.38
N ASP A 147 8.04 1.00 3.82
CA ASP A 147 8.52 -0.33 4.21
C ASP A 147 9.92 -0.59 3.63
N GLY A 148 10.42 -0.22 2.65
CA GLY A 148 11.74 -0.53 2.07
C GLY A 148 11.69 -1.65 1.06
N GLY A 149 10.51 -1.91 0.49
CA GLY A 149 10.33 -2.73 -0.71
C GLY A 149 11.12 -2.19 -1.91
N PRO A 150 11.16 -2.93 -3.03
CA PRO A 150 11.97 -2.54 -4.20
C PRO A 150 11.60 -1.17 -4.78
N ASP A 151 10.36 -0.75 -4.63
CA ASP A 151 9.74 0.50 -5.09
C ASP A 151 9.95 1.68 -4.14
N HIS A 152 10.37 1.41 -2.90
CA HIS A 152 10.67 2.40 -1.88
C HIS A 152 12.14 2.38 -1.41
N ARG A 153 12.96 1.56 -2.04
CA ARG A 153 14.36 1.37 -1.64
C ARG A 153 15.20 2.56 -2.03
N VAL A 154 15.46 3.47 -1.07
CA VAL A 154 16.13 4.77 -1.27
C VAL A 154 17.55 4.71 -1.86
N ASN A 155 18.20 3.55 -1.91
CA ASN A 155 19.49 3.37 -2.60
C ASN A 155 19.34 2.95 -4.07
N TYR A 156 18.11 2.76 -4.59
CA TYR A 156 17.88 2.52 -6.00
C TYR A 156 17.76 3.84 -6.76
N LEU A 157 18.48 3.98 -7.86
CA LEU A 157 18.51 5.19 -8.67
C LEU A 157 17.11 5.64 -9.10
N ARG A 158 16.25 4.69 -9.51
CA ARG A 158 14.87 4.99 -9.92
C ARG A 158 14.03 5.60 -8.79
N VAL A 159 14.26 5.17 -7.53
CA VAL A 159 13.59 5.74 -6.35
C VAL A 159 14.12 7.15 -6.10
N GLN A 160 15.46 7.34 -6.15
CA GLN A 160 16.09 8.64 -5.97
C GLN A 160 15.61 9.65 -7.00
N LEU A 161 15.60 9.28 -8.29
CA LEU A 161 15.14 10.15 -9.36
C LEU A 161 13.66 10.54 -9.21
N SER A 162 12.82 9.58 -8.79
CA SER A 162 11.40 9.83 -8.54
C SER A 162 11.18 10.79 -7.36
N LEU A 163 11.96 10.64 -6.28
CA LEU A 163 11.92 11.56 -5.13
C LEU A 163 12.44 12.96 -5.48
N ILE A 164 13.50 13.06 -6.30
CA ILE A 164 14.03 14.35 -6.80
C ILE A 164 12.99 15.03 -7.67
N ALA A 165 12.33 14.28 -8.57
CA ALA A 165 11.24 14.83 -9.37
C ALA A 165 10.11 15.39 -8.52
N LEU A 166 9.69 14.64 -7.48
CA LEU A 166 8.67 15.09 -6.53
C LEU A 166 9.11 16.37 -5.80
N PHE A 167 10.36 16.40 -5.30
CA PHE A 167 10.95 17.54 -4.60
C PHE A 167 10.91 18.81 -5.45
N VAL A 168 11.39 18.71 -6.70
CA VAL A 168 11.46 19.86 -7.63
C VAL A 168 10.06 20.31 -8.07
N THR A 169 9.15 19.35 -8.35
CA THR A 169 7.81 19.68 -8.85
C THR A 169 6.94 20.35 -7.79
N LEU A 170 7.11 19.99 -6.51
CA LEU A 170 6.38 20.60 -5.38
C LEU A 170 7.08 21.82 -4.80
N ASP A 171 8.26 22.19 -5.33
CA ASP A 171 9.09 23.31 -4.83
C ASP A 171 9.33 23.23 -3.31
N LEU A 172 9.72 22.03 -2.83
CA LEU A 172 9.95 21.78 -1.41
C LEU A 172 11.28 22.35 -0.94
N ASP A 173 11.36 22.82 0.30
CA ASP A 173 12.61 23.18 0.95
C ASP A 173 13.35 21.97 1.51
N LEU A 174 12.60 20.94 1.94
CA LEU A 174 13.16 19.72 2.51
C LEU A 174 12.33 18.48 2.13
N LEU A 175 13.02 17.43 1.68
CA LEU A 175 12.45 16.09 1.52
C LEU A 175 13.32 15.07 2.24
N VAL A 176 12.74 14.34 3.19
CA VAL A 176 13.41 13.25 3.92
C VAL A 176 12.65 11.96 3.71
N ALA A 177 13.29 10.98 3.09
CA ALA A 177 12.73 9.65 2.89
C ALA A 177 13.47 8.61 3.74
N VAL A 178 12.74 7.95 4.63
CA VAL A 178 13.24 6.92 5.54
C VAL A 178 12.45 5.64 5.34
N ARG A 179 13.10 4.50 5.52
CA ARG A 179 12.49 3.18 5.37
C ARG A 179 12.59 2.34 6.63
N THR A 180 11.71 1.35 6.76
CA THR A 180 11.83 0.31 7.78
C THR A 180 13.08 -0.55 7.53
N PRO A 181 13.65 -1.18 8.57
CA PRO A 181 14.67 -2.20 8.38
C PRO A 181 14.07 -3.41 7.67
N PRO A 182 14.85 -4.15 6.87
CA PRO A 182 14.41 -5.37 6.21
C PRO A 182 13.73 -6.35 7.19
N GLY A 183 12.60 -6.91 6.79
CA GLY A 183 11.82 -7.83 7.62
C GLY A 183 11.03 -7.19 8.78
N ASN A 184 11.01 -5.87 8.88
CA ASN A 184 10.30 -5.12 9.92
C ASN A 184 9.23 -4.16 9.36
N SER A 185 8.60 -4.48 8.22
CA SER A 185 7.52 -3.68 7.62
C SER A 185 6.41 -3.35 8.63
N TRP A 186 6.12 -4.25 9.57
CA TRP A 186 5.15 -4.05 10.64
C TRP A 186 5.37 -2.81 11.51
N LYS A 187 6.55 -2.19 11.47
CA LYS A 187 6.85 -0.91 12.13
C LYS A 187 6.28 0.29 11.37
N ASN A 188 5.93 0.11 10.09
CA ASN A 188 5.26 1.15 9.32
C ASN A 188 3.82 1.33 9.84
N PRO A 189 3.39 2.54 10.23
CA PRO A 189 2.04 2.80 10.72
C PRO A 189 0.92 2.33 9.78
N VAL A 190 1.11 2.40 8.46
CA VAL A 190 0.11 1.94 7.48
C VAL A 190 -0.17 0.44 7.53
N GLU A 191 0.69 -0.37 8.10
CA GLU A 191 0.44 -1.80 8.31
C GLU A 191 -0.79 -2.07 9.20
N ARG A 192 -1.15 -1.14 10.07
CA ARG A 192 -2.41 -1.21 10.82
C ARG A 192 -3.61 -1.01 9.92
N ILE A 193 -3.51 -0.10 8.96
CA ILE A 193 -4.55 0.11 7.94
C ILE A 193 -4.68 -1.13 7.06
N MET A 194 -3.54 -1.73 6.64
CA MET A 194 -3.54 -3.01 5.92
C MET A 194 -4.24 -4.13 6.71
N SER A 195 -4.05 -4.15 8.03
CA SER A 195 -4.72 -5.10 8.91
C SER A 195 -6.23 -4.87 8.96
N ILE A 196 -6.69 -3.63 9.00
CA ILE A 196 -8.12 -3.28 8.94
C ILE A 196 -8.71 -3.66 7.58
N LEU A 197 -8.00 -3.37 6.48
CA LEU A 197 -8.42 -3.80 5.14
C LEU A 197 -8.53 -5.33 5.04
N ASN A 198 -7.58 -6.07 5.65
CA ASN A 198 -7.65 -7.52 5.72
C ASN A 198 -8.89 -8.01 6.48
N LEU A 199 -9.24 -7.36 7.60
CA LEU A 199 -10.46 -7.69 8.35
C LEU A 199 -11.71 -7.40 7.52
N GLY A 200 -11.77 -6.25 6.85
CA GLY A 200 -12.90 -5.88 5.99
C GLY A 200 -13.07 -6.78 4.77
N LEU A 201 -11.98 -7.33 4.24
CA LEU A 201 -11.99 -8.24 3.08
C LEU A 201 -12.08 -9.72 3.49
N GLN A 202 -12.02 -10.02 4.78
CA GLN A 202 -12.13 -11.39 5.28
C GLN A 202 -13.54 -11.94 5.01
N CYS A 203 -13.60 -13.17 4.54
CA CYS A 203 -14.87 -13.85 4.20
C CYS A 203 -15.65 -13.19 3.03
N ILE A 204 -15.02 -12.34 2.24
CA ILE A 204 -15.62 -11.73 1.05
C ILE A 204 -15.08 -12.41 -0.20
N GLY A 205 -15.98 -12.87 -1.06
CA GLY A 205 -15.67 -13.31 -2.42
C GLY A 205 -15.78 -12.13 -3.38
N LEU A 206 -14.72 -11.87 -4.14
CA LEU A 206 -14.70 -10.87 -5.21
C LEU A 206 -14.78 -11.54 -6.56
N MET A 207 -15.56 -10.97 -7.45
CA MET A 207 -15.58 -11.32 -8.87
C MET A 207 -15.74 -10.06 -9.71
N ARG A 208 -15.19 -10.06 -10.92
CA ARG A 208 -15.44 -8.98 -11.88
C ARG A 208 -16.88 -9.02 -12.40
N ALA A 209 -17.37 -7.92 -12.85
CA ALA A 209 -18.61 -7.87 -13.60
C ALA A 209 -18.42 -8.53 -14.97
N GLU A 210 -19.49 -9.05 -15.53
CA GLU A 210 -19.55 -9.53 -16.91
C GLU A 210 -19.43 -8.35 -17.87
N MET A 211 -18.57 -8.47 -18.87
CA MET A 211 -18.40 -7.51 -19.96
C MET A 211 -19.35 -7.83 -21.11
N ASN A 212 -19.25 -7.10 -22.22
CA ASN A 212 -19.97 -7.46 -23.44
C ASN A 212 -19.45 -8.79 -24.00
N GLU A 213 -20.27 -9.41 -24.87
CA GLU A 213 -19.98 -10.74 -25.44
C GLU A 213 -18.62 -10.81 -26.14
N GLU A 214 -18.26 -9.77 -26.89
CA GLU A 214 -17.01 -9.68 -27.64
C GLU A 214 -15.79 -9.68 -26.71
N CYS A 215 -15.83 -8.89 -25.64
CA CYS A 215 -14.77 -8.86 -24.63
C CYS A 215 -14.67 -10.17 -23.85
N GLU A 216 -15.81 -10.81 -23.52
CA GLU A 216 -15.79 -12.12 -22.84
C GLU A 216 -15.19 -13.21 -23.73
N GLU A 217 -15.43 -13.19 -25.05
CA GLU A 217 -14.80 -14.13 -25.98
C GLU A 217 -13.27 -13.94 -26.01
N ILE A 218 -12.78 -12.69 -26.07
CA ILE A 218 -11.34 -12.39 -26.00
C ILE A 218 -10.77 -12.92 -24.68
N MET A 219 -11.44 -12.64 -23.55
CA MET A 219 -11.00 -13.08 -22.22
C MET A 219 -10.86 -14.59 -22.07
N LYS A 220 -11.58 -15.39 -22.83
CA LYS A 220 -11.43 -16.87 -22.80
C LYS A 220 -10.05 -17.32 -23.24
N TYR A 221 -9.44 -16.61 -24.18
CA TYR A 221 -8.13 -16.96 -24.74
C TYR A 221 -6.97 -16.30 -24.00
N CYS A 222 -7.22 -15.31 -23.16
CA CYS A 222 -6.20 -14.63 -22.38
C CYS A 222 -5.95 -15.37 -21.07
N ASN A 223 -4.68 -15.51 -20.67
CA ASN A 223 -4.28 -16.06 -19.39
C ASN A 223 -4.12 -15.00 -18.30
N SER A 224 -3.93 -13.75 -18.74
CA SER A 224 -3.77 -12.58 -17.87
C SER A 224 -4.35 -11.33 -18.56
N MET A 225 -4.46 -10.24 -17.81
CA MET A 225 -4.81 -8.94 -18.38
C MET A 225 -3.72 -8.37 -19.31
N GLU A 226 -2.50 -8.91 -19.25
CA GLU A 226 -1.39 -8.53 -20.17
C GLU A 226 -1.62 -9.04 -21.61
N ASP A 227 -2.48 -10.03 -21.77
CA ASP A 227 -2.80 -10.61 -23.08
C ASP A 227 -3.88 -9.81 -23.83
N ILE A 228 -4.51 -8.82 -23.16
CA ILE A 228 -5.54 -7.93 -23.72
C ILE A 228 -4.93 -6.60 -24.14
#